data_b6bb84944a578131305eaaa42b8cca7e
#
_entry.id   b6bb84944a578131305eaaa42b8cca7e
#
_cell.length_a   1.000
_cell.length_b   1.000
_cell.length_c   1.000
_cell.angle_alpha   90.00
_cell.angle_beta   90.00
_cell.angle_gamma   90.00
#
_symmetry.space_group_name_H-M   'P 1'
#
loop_
_entity.id
_entity.type
_entity.pdbx_description
1 polymer ?
#
loop_
_entity_poly.entity_id
_entity_poly.type
_entity_poly.pdbx_seq_one_letter_code
_entity_poly.pdbx_strand_id
1 'polypeptide(L)' 'MGELRTRKRGKGWEYSFESARVDGKRKSISKGGFKTKAKALAAGTQAKAEYDSAGVV' A
#
# COMPACT_ATOMS: atom_id res chain seq x y z
N MET A 1 -0.98 10.25 7.97
CA MET A 1 -1.97 9.45 7.29
C MET A 1 -1.54 9.09 5.93
N GLY A 2 -1.55 7.83 5.65
CA GLY A 2 -1.16 7.37 4.34
C GLY A 2 -2.31 7.38 3.36
N GLU A 3 -1.99 7.63 2.13
CA GLU A 3 -2.94 7.59 1.05
C GLU A 3 -2.63 6.40 0.16
N LEU A 4 -3.63 5.60 -0.13
CA LEU A 4 -3.44 4.46 -1.00
C LEU A 4 -3.55 4.90 -2.44
N ARG A 5 -2.56 4.55 -3.23
CA ARG A 5 -2.54 4.87 -4.65
C ARG A 5 -2.31 3.62 -5.46
N THR A 6 -2.89 3.61 -6.64
CA THR A 6 -2.63 2.53 -7.57
C THR A 6 -2.07 3.13 -8.85
N ARG A 7 -1.27 2.33 -9.54
CA ARG A 7 -0.61 2.79 -10.75
C ARG A 7 -0.48 1.62 -11.71
N LYS A 8 -0.70 1.89 -12.97
CA LYS A 8 -0.47 0.88 -13.96
C LYS A 8 1.01 0.79 -14.28
N ARG A 9 1.50 -0.41 -14.33
CA ARG A 9 2.92 -0.62 -14.55
C ARG A 9 3.13 -1.78 -15.49
N GLY A 10 3.58 -1.49 -16.69
CA GLY A 10 3.79 -2.53 -17.66
C GLY A 10 2.53 -3.35 -17.90
N LYS A 11 2.60 -4.61 -17.62
CA LYS A 11 1.48 -5.50 -17.85
C LYS A 11 0.56 -5.65 -16.64
N GLY A 12 0.83 -4.92 -15.59
CA GLY A 12 0.04 -5.09 -14.39
C GLY A 12 -0.15 -3.80 -13.65
N TRP A 13 -0.59 -3.93 -12.42
CA TRP A 13 -0.85 -2.79 -11.56
C TRP A 13 -0.09 -2.93 -10.27
N GLU A 14 0.18 -1.82 -9.66
CA GLU A 14 0.82 -1.83 -8.36
C GLU A 14 0.10 -0.84 -7.45
N TYR A 15 0.24 -1.05 -6.15
CA TYR A 15 -0.26 -0.10 -5.17
C TYR A 15 0.90 0.44 -4.37
N SER A 16 0.68 1.61 -3.80
CA SER A 16 1.63 2.18 -2.87
C SER A 16 0.89 3.00 -1.84
N PHE A 17 1.45 3.06 -0.65
CA PHE A 17 0.90 3.88 0.41
C PHE A 17 1.98 4.16 1.44
N GLU A 18 1.73 5.17 2.25
CA GLU A 18 2.64 5.49 3.33
C GLU A 18 2.13 4.87 4.62
N SER A 19 2.99 4.14 5.29
CA SER A 19 2.61 3.56 6.55
C SER A 19 2.75 4.60 7.66
N ALA A 20 2.24 4.24 8.84
CA ALA A 20 2.35 5.12 9.97
C ALA A 20 3.82 5.37 10.30
N ARG A 21 4.07 6.49 10.95
CA ARG A 21 5.42 6.82 11.34
C ARG A 21 5.92 5.89 12.41
N VAL A 22 7.13 5.43 12.19
CA VAL A 22 7.83 4.65 13.19
C VAL A 22 9.12 5.39 13.48
N ASP A 23 9.33 5.73 14.72
CA ASP A 23 10.52 6.48 15.13
C ASP A 23 10.64 7.81 14.39
N GLY A 24 9.50 8.44 14.14
CA GLY A 24 9.50 9.72 13.48
C GLY A 24 9.79 9.69 11.99
N LYS A 25 9.88 8.51 11.42
CA LYS A 25 10.18 8.38 10.00
C LYS A 25 8.99 7.81 9.24
N ARG A 26 8.78 8.33 8.05
CA ARG A 26 7.73 7.81 7.20
C ARG A 26 8.26 6.65 6.38
N LYS A 27 7.45 5.65 6.22
CA LYS A 27 7.83 4.50 5.45
C LYS A 27 6.84 4.29 4.31
N SER A 28 7.35 4.18 3.11
CA SER A 28 6.51 3.91 1.95
C SER A 28 6.54 2.44 1.63
N ILE A 29 5.38 1.93 1.25
CA ILE A 29 5.25 0.53 0.90
C ILE A 29 4.63 0.46 -0.47
N SER A 30 5.21 -0.36 -1.32
CA SER A 30 4.65 -0.56 -2.65
C SER A 30 4.77 -2.02 -3.03
N LYS A 31 3.83 -2.48 -3.81
CA LYS A 31 3.83 -3.86 -4.26
C LYS A 31 3.09 -3.94 -5.58
N GLY A 32 3.60 -4.75 -6.47
CA GLY A 32 3.01 -4.91 -7.79
C GLY A 32 2.73 -6.35 -8.10
N GLY A 33 2.39 -6.59 -9.35
CA GLY A 33 2.10 -7.94 -9.79
C GLY A 33 0.63 -8.25 -9.84
N PHE A 34 -0.22 -7.23 -9.78
CA PHE A 34 -1.65 -7.42 -9.84
C PHE A 34 -2.11 -7.26 -11.28
N LYS A 35 -3.12 -8.02 -11.66
CA LYS A 35 -3.58 -8.01 -13.04
C LYS A 35 -4.47 -6.82 -13.35
N THR A 36 -5.20 -6.33 -12.37
CA THR A 36 -6.13 -5.24 -12.57
C THR A 36 -5.99 -4.23 -11.47
N LYS A 37 -6.50 -3.03 -11.74
CA LYS A 37 -6.51 -1.99 -10.74
C LYS A 37 -7.32 -2.41 -9.51
N ALA A 38 -8.44 -3.07 -9.74
CA ALA A 38 -9.28 -3.51 -8.64
C ALA A 38 -8.52 -4.45 -7.72
N LYS A 39 -7.75 -5.36 -8.30
CA LYS A 39 -6.97 -6.29 -7.49
C LYS A 39 -5.87 -5.58 -6.73
N ALA A 40 -5.21 -4.64 -7.37
CA ALA A 40 -4.18 -3.86 -6.70
C ALA A 40 -4.78 -3.04 -5.56
N LEU A 41 -5.93 -2.44 -5.83
CA LEU A 41 -6.59 -1.64 -4.81
C LEU A 41 -7.01 -2.47 -3.62
N ALA A 42 -7.60 -3.63 -3.88
CA ALA A 42 -8.04 -4.51 -2.80
C ALA A 42 -6.85 -4.97 -1.97
N ALA A 43 -5.78 -5.38 -2.64
CA ALA A 43 -4.59 -5.82 -1.93
C ALA A 43 -3.97 -4.68 -1.12
N GLY A 44 -3.95 -3.49 -1.71
CA GLY A 44 -3.40 -2.33 -1.02
C GLY A 44 -4.21 -1.95 0.19
N THR A 45 -5.54 -1.99 0.06
CA THR A 45 -6.42 -1.68 1.17
C THR A 45 -6.18 -2.64 2.33
N GLN A 46 -6.07 -3.93 2.00
CA GLN A 46 -5.82 -4.92 3.01
C GLN A 46 -4.46 -4.74 3.66
N ALA A 47 -3.44 -4.49 2.86
CA ALA A 47 -2.10 -4.29 3.38
C ALA A 47 -2.04 -3.05 4.27
N LYS A 48 -2.72 -1.99 3.85
CA LYS A 48 -2.76 -0.77 4.64
C LYS A 48 -3.42 -1.00 5.99
N ALA A 49 -4.51 -1.76 5.99
CA ALA A 49 -5.21 -2.06 7.23
C ALA A 49 -4.33 -2.86 8.17
N GLU A 50 -3.59 -3.81 7.61
CA GLU A 50 -2.69 -4.61 8.43
C GLU A 50 -1.58 -3.75 9.02
N TYR A 51 -1.04 -2.84 8.23
CA TYR A 51 0.02 -1.98 8.71
C TYR A 51 -0.50 -1.01 9.78
N ASP A 52 -1.70 -0.49 9.58
CA ASP A 52 -2.28 0.38 10.59
C ASP A 52 -2.46 -0.35 11.90
N SER A 53 -2.92 -1.60 11.82
CA SER A 53 -3.10 -2.41 13.01
C SER A 53 -1.80 -2.72 13.70
N ALA A 54 -0.80 -3.13 12.91
CA ALA A 54 0.49 -3.51 13.46
C ALA A 54 1.26 -2.29 13.93
N GLY A 55 1.06 -1.18 13.27
CA GLY A 55 1.79 0.03 13.60
C GLY A 55 1.45 0.62 14.94
N VAL A 56 0.39 0.13 15.53
CA VAL A 56 -0.04 0.64 16.84
C VAL A 56 0.86 0.17 17.95
N VAL A 57 1.54 -0.87 17.72
CA VAL A 57 2.37 -1.48 18.76
C VAL A 57 3.49 -0.56 19.22
#